data_8c4bfe966624803b7fe42dcbf4c16489
#
_entry.id   8c4bfe966624803b7fe42dcbf4c16489
#
_cell.length_a   1.000
_cell.length_b   1.000
_cell.length_c   1.000
_cell.angle_alpha   90.00
_cell.angle_beta   90.00
_cell.angle_gamma   90.00
#
_symmetry.space_group_name_H-M   'P 1'
#
loop_
_entity.id
_entity.type
_entity.pdbx_description
1 polymer ?
#
loop_
_entity_poly.entity_id
_entity_poly.type
_entity_poly.pdbx_seq_one_letter_code
_entity_poly.pdbx_strand_id
1 'polypeptide(L)'
;HARTNPLYGRGCSTATLHAHILADVLNETRDPFARAIRFSEETANKIRPIFDASLREDKNGIRKSAELIHGKSQKEKWSFKQWLGKSFGDALGAAAKETITVQRGIAKTVNLLENPGDFLKDPKIRRTVFLYMLRGRRKNQGVQRPRGLERDEMLEHIASLG
;
A
#
# COMPACT_ATOMS: atom_id res chain seq x y z
N HIS A 1 2.49 21.19 -3.50
CA HIS A 1 2.05 20.67 -2.20
C HIS A 1 1.52 19.24 -2.39
N ALA A 2 2.13 18.27 -1.71
CA ALA A 2 1.62 16.90 -1.66
C ALA A 2 0.52 16.81 -0.62
N ARG A 3 -0.71 16.47 -1.02
CA ARG A 3 -1.80 16.13 -0.10
C ARG A 3 -1.85 14.60 0.00
N THR A 4 -1.73 14.09 1.20
CA THR A 4 -1.93 12.65 1.48
C THR A 4 -3.37 12.42 1.92
N ASN A 5 -3.94 11.28 1.55
CA ASN A 5 -5.23 10.87 2.07
C ASN A 5 -5.13 10.67 3.59
N PRO A 6 -5.93 11.38 4.41
CA PRO A 6 -5.85 11.31 5.87
C PRO A 6 -6.15 9.92 6.42
N LEU A 7 -6.87 9.07 5.70
CA LEU A 7 -7.17 7.68 6.09
C LEU A 7 -5.92 6.83 6.27
N TYR A 8 -4.80 7.16 5.61
CA TYR A 8 -3.55 6.43 5.79
C TYR A 8 -2.73 6.84 7.01
N GLY A 9 -3.11 7.91 7.72
CA GLY A 9 -2.41 8.39 8.91
C GLY A 9 -0.96 8.83 8.68
N ARG A 10 -0.54 9.02 7.43
CA ARG A 10 0.87 9.27 7.04
C ARG A 10 1.27 10.76 7.07
N GLY A 11 0.36 11.66 7.40
CA GLY A 11 0.60 13.10 7.37
C GLY A 11 1.79 13.53 8.25
N CYS A 12 1.83 13.08 9.50
CA CYS A 12 2.93 13.40 10.42
C CYS A 12 4.26 12.81 9.95
N SER A 13 4.29 11.55 9.51
CA SER A 13 5.50 10.91 9.02
C SER A 13 6.04 11.60 7.76
N THR A 14 5.16 12.02 6.85
CA THR A 14 5.55 12.79 5.66
C THR A 14 6.08 14.16 6.03
N ALA A 15 5.48 14.86 6.99
CA ALA A 15 5.97 16.14 7.48
C ALA A 15 7.34 16.03 8.14
N THR A 16 7.55 14.99 8.96
CA THR A 16 8.85 14.70 9.56
C THR A 16 9.93 14.42 8.50
N LEU A 17 9.59 13.64 7.47
CA LEU A 17 10.51 13.38 6.36
C LEU A 17 10.88 14.68 5.61
N HIS A 18 9.92 15.57 5.35
CA HIS A 18 10.20 16.88 4.78
C HIS A 18 11.12 17.73 5.66
N ALA A 19 10.92 17.71 6.98
CA ALA A 19 11.77 18.44 7.92
C ALA A 19 13.21 17.93 7.90
N HIS A 20 13.41 16.60 7.83
CA HIS A 20 14.74 16.01 7.67
C HIS A 20 15.40 16.41 6.35
N ILE A 21 14.67 16.32 5.22
CA ILE A 21 15.20 16.75 3.92
C ILE A 21 15.62 18.22 3.98
N LEU A 22 14.81 19.09 4.60
CA LEU A 22 15.14 20.50 4.74
C LEU A 22 16.39 20.70 5.59
N ALA A 23 16.51 20.01 6.71
CA ALA A 23 17.69 20.08 7.58
C ALA A 23 18.98 19.66 6.85
N ASP A 24 18.92 18.55 6.10
CA ASP A 24 20.05 18.08 5.30
C ASP A 24 20.47 19.13 4.27
N VAL A 25 19.54 19.67 3.50
CA VAL A 25 19.80 20.70 2.48
C VAL A 25 20.36 22.00 3.09
N LEU A 26 19.87 22.41 4.27
CA LEU A 26 20.39 23.60 4.97
C LEU A 26 21.84 23.42 5.43
N ASN A 27 22.25 22.19 5.71
CA ASN A 27 23.61 21.85 6.09
C ASN A 27 24.56 21.69 4.88
N GLU A 28 24.04 21.31 3.71
CA GLU A 28 24.84 21.09 2.50
C GLU A 28 25.32 22.41 1.84
N THR A 29 24.46 23.42 1.79
CA THR A 29 24.78 24.68 1.09
C THR A 29 24.21 25.90 1.79
N ARG A 30 24.89 27.05 1.65
CA ARG A 30 24.42 28.36 2.16
C ARG A 30 23.72 29.19 1.10
N ASP A 31 23.88 28.87 -0.18
CA ASP A 31 23.22 29.59 -1.27
C ASP A 31 21.71 29.34 -1.27
N PRO A 32 20.86 30.38 -1.14
CA PRO A 32 19.41 30.23 -1.09
C PRO A 32 18.80 29.60 -2.33
N PHE A 33 19.36 29.89 -3.50
CA PHE A 33 18.85 29.35 -4.77
C PHE A 33 19.17 27.85 -4.90
N ALA A 34 20.41 27.46 -4.59
CA ALA A 34 20.81 26.07 -4.54
C ALA A 34 19.99 25.26 -3.53
N ARG A 35 19.67 25.85 -2.35
CA ARG A 35 18.80 25.25 -1.34
C ARG A 35 17.39 24.95 -1.90
N ALA A 36 16.79 25.89 -2.61
CA ALA A 36 15.46 25.73 -3.17
C ALA A 36 15.43 24.58 -4.20
N ILE A 37 16.40 24.52 -5.08
CA ILE A 37 16.54 23.46 -6.09
C ILE A 37 16.74 22.10 -5.41
N ARG A 38 17.73 21.98 -4.51
CA ARG A 38 18.05 20.73 -3.81
C ARG A 38 16.88 20.22 -3.00
N PHE A 39 16.20 21.10 -2.27
CA PHE A 39 15.00 20.70 -1.51
C PHE A 39 13.89 20.16 -2.41
N SER A 40 13.67 20.79 -3.58
CA SER A 40 12.69 20.33 -4.57
C SER A 40 13.06 18.94 -5.12
N GLU A 41 14.33 18.73 -5.51
CA GLU A 41 14.84 17.47 -6.03
C GLU A 41 14.74 16.35 -5.00
N GLU A 42 15.23 16.56 -3.77
CA GLU A 42 15.19 15.58 -2.70
C GLU A 42 13.76 15.23 -2.27
N THR A 43 12.88 16.23 -2.25
CA THR A 43 11.44 16.03 -2.01
C THR A 43 10.82 15.17 -3.12
N ALA A 44 11.12 15.48 -4.39
CA ALA A 44 10.64 14.68 -5.51
C ALA A 44 11.17 13.23 -5.43
N ASN A 45 12.42 13.04 -5.11
CA ASN A 45 13.04 11.72 -5.05
C ASN A 45 12.50 10.85 -3.89
N LYS A 46 12.33 11.43 -2.70
CA LYS A 46 11.96 10.70 -1.47
C LYS A 46 10.46 10.60 -1.24
N ILE A 47 9.70 11.64 -1.57
CA ILE A 47 8.27 11.73 -1.24
C ILE A 47 7.37 11.33 -2.41
N ARG A 48 7.77 11.60 -3.65
CA ARG A 48 6.97 11.27 -4.83
C ARG A 48 6.61 9.78 -4.92
N PRO A 49 7.52 8.82 -4.66
CA PRO A 49 7.18 7.39 -4.67
C PRO A 49 6.09 7.02 -3.66
N ILE A 50 6.11 7.66 -2.48
CA ILE A 50 5.12 7.47 -1.41
C ILE A 50 3.74 7.98 -1.86
N PHE A 51 3.73 9.18 -2.45
CA PHE A 51 2.52 9.80 -2.98
C PHE A 51 1.92 8.95 -4.11
N ASP A 52 2.73 8.51 -5.06
CA ASP A 52 2.28 7.69 -6.19
C ASP A 52 1.76 6.31 -5.73
N ALA A 53 2.33 5.73 -4.66
CA ALA A 53 1.81 4.52 -4.05
C ALA A 53 0.42 4.75 -3.42
N SER A 54 0.25 5.83 -2.65
CA SER A 54 -1.03 6.20 -2.05
C SER A 54 -2.11 6.45 -3.11
N LEU A 55 -1.77 7.16 -4.19
CA LEU A 55 -2.68 7.42 -5.30
C LEU A 55 -3.14 6.13 -6.00
N ARG A 56 -2.25 5.15 -6.13
CA ARG A 56 -2.63 3.82 -6.67
C ARG A 56 -3.57 3.06 -5.76
N GLU A 57 -3.35 3.14 -4.44
CA GLU A 57 -4.22 2.53 -3.43
C GLU A 57 -5.62 3.16 -3.45
N ASP A 58 -5.71 4.49 -3.53
CA ASP A 58 -6.98 5.22 -3.65
C ASP A 58 -7.76 4.79 -4.90
N LYS A 59 -7.10 4.78 -6.06
CA LYS A 59 -7.72 4.33 -7.31
C LYS A 59 -8.22 2.88 -7.23
N ASN A 60 -7.47 2.00 -6.59
CA ASN A 60 -7.88 0.62 -6.37
C ASN A 60 -9.06 0.51 -5.39
N GLY A 61 -9.08 1.33 -4.33
CA GLY A 61 -10.18 1.40 -3.38
C GLY A 61 -11.48 1.86 -4.05
N ILE A 62 -11.42 2.95 -4.80
CA ILE A 62 -12.57 3.49 -5.56
C ILE A 62 -13.14 2.43 -6.51
N ARG A 63 -12.24 1.74 -7.27
CA ARG A 63 -12.68 0.69 -8.18
C ARG A 63 -13.36 -0.46 -7.47
N LYS A 64 -12.77 -0.96 -6.36
CA LYS A 64 -13.37 -2.05 -5.56
C LYS A 64 -14.74 -1.65 -4.99
N SER A 65 -14.87 -0.42 -4.50
CA SER A 65 -16.13 0.09 -3.99
C SER A 65 -17.19 0.17 -5.08
N ALA A 66 -16.84 0.65 -6.27
CA ALA A 66 -17.73 0.70 -7.41
C ALA A 66 -18.19 -0.71 -7.86
N GLU A 67 -17.26 -1.68 -7.87
CA GLU A 67 -17.59 -3.09 -8.16
C GLU A 67 -18.61 -3.66 -7.15
N LEU A 68 -18.46 -3.34 -5.88
CA LEU A 68 -19.38 -3.78 -4.81
C LEU A 68 -20.75 -3.11 -4.91
N ILE A 69 -20.80 -1.79 -5.18
CA ILE A 69 -22.05 -1.03 -5.25
C ILE A 69 -22.89 -1.43 -6.48
N HIS A 70 -22.24 -1.61 -7.61
CA HIS A 70 -22.94 -1.86 -8.87
C HIS A 70 -23.16 -3.34 -9.19
N GLY A 71 -22.76 -4.26 -8.30
CA GLY A 71 -22.93 -5.71 -8.49
C GLY A 71 -22.21 -6.26 -9.73
N LYS A 72 -21.38 -5.47 -10.37
CA LYS A 72 -20.60 -5.83 -11.54
C LYS A 72 -19.32 -6.50 -11.10
N SER A 73 -19.41 -7.76 -10.70
CA SER A 73 -18.29 -8.67 -10.94
C SER A 73 -18.14 -8.78 -12.46
N GLN A 74 -17.48 -7.80 -13.07
CA GLN A 74 -17.06 -7.98 -14.45
C GLN A 74 -16.18 -9.23 -14.47
N LYS A 75 -16.64 -10.25 -15.19
CA LYS A 75 -15.76 -11.34 -15.66
C LYS A 75 -14.77 -10.72 -16.67
N GLU A 76 -13.92 -9.80 -16.18
CA GLU A 76 -12.86 -9.23 -16.95
C GLU A 76 -11.94 -10.37 -17.39
N LYS A 77 -11.81 -10.53 -18.68
CA LYS A 77 -10.70 -11.32 -19.25
C LYS A 77 -9.41 -10.59 -18.93
N TRP A 78 -8.77 -10.97 -17.83
CA TRP A 78 -7.51 -10.36 -17.43
C TRP A 78 -6.42 -10.74 -18.40
N SER A 79 -5.59 -9.76 -18.80
CA SER A 79 -4.34 -10.06 -19.45
C SER A 79 -3.44 -10.86 -18.48
N PHE A 80 -2.49 -11.62 -19.03
CA PHE A 80 -1.54 -12.37 -18.22
C PHE A 80 -0.82 -11.49 -17.17
N LYS A 81 -0.45 -10.26 -17.56
CA LYS A 81 0.19 -9.29 -16.67
C LYS A 81 -0.73 -8.86 -15.50
N GLN A 82 -2.01 -8.63 -15.79
CA GLN A 82 -3.00 -8.29 -14.75
C GLN A 82 -3.25 -9.46 -13.81
N TRP A 83 -3.36 -10.67 -14.36
CA TRP A 83 -3.51 -11.88 -13.57
C TRP A 83 -2.30 -12.09 -12.65
N LEU A 84 -1.07 -11.92 -13.16
CA LEU A 84 0.15 -12.05 -12.38
C LEU A 84 0.21 -11.00 -11.26
N GLY A 85 -0.11 -9.75 -11.54
CA GLY A 85 -0.17 -8.68 -10.54
C GLY A 85 -1.19 -8.95 -9.43
N LYS A 86 -2.39 -9.42 -9.78
CA LYS A 86 -3.41 -9.83 -8.81
C LYS A 86 -2.98 -11.05 -8.00
N SER A 87 -2.35 -12.03 -8.63
CA SER A 87 -1.81 -13.22 -7.94
C SER A 87 -0.73 -12.86 -6.94
N PHE A 88 0.16 -11.94 -7.30
CA PHE A 88 1.17 -11.41 -6.41
C PHE A 88 0.54 -10.66 -5.23
N GLY A 89 -0.44 -9.79 -5.48
CA GLY A 89 -1.17 -9.07 -4.42
C GLY A 89 -1.88 -10.00 -3.43
N ASP A 90 -2.57 -11.04 -3.94
CA ASP A 90 -3.22 -12.05 -3.13
C ASP A 90 -2.20 -12.85 -2.29
N ALA A 91 -1.06 -13.21 -2.87
CA ALA A 91 0.03 -13.91 -2.18
C ALA A 91 0.68 -13.05 -1.10
N LEU A 92 0.98 -11.79 -1.41
CA LEU A 92 1.57 -10.85 -0.47
C LEU A 92 0.64 -10.58 0.72
N GLY A 93 -0.65 -10.37 0.46
CA GLY A 93 -1.65 -10.14 1.50
C GLY A 93 -1.82 -11.35 2.43
N ALA A 94 -1.83 -12.57 1.89
CA ALA A 94 -1.89 -13.80 2.69
C ALA A 94 -0.61 -14.00 3.50
N ALA A 95 0.56 -13.83 2.87
CA ALA A 95 1.86 -13.93 3.53
C ALA A 95 2.01 -12.91 4.67
N ALA A 96 1.50 -11.70 4.49
CA ALA A 96 1.51 -10.67 5.52
C ALA A 96 0.66 -11.04 6.74
N LYS A 97 -0.43 -11.76 6.56
CA LYS A 97 -1.28 -12.22 7.68
C LYS A 97 -0.71 -13.43 8.41
N GLU A 98 -0.02 -14.31 7.69
CA GLU A 98 0.45 -15.58 8.24
C GLU A 98 1.95 -15.56 8.64
N THR A 99 2.72 -14.54 8.20
CA THR A 99 4.19 -14.52 8.39
C THR A 99 4.67 -13.19 8.96
N ILE A 100 5.20 -13.21 10.16
CA ILE A 100 5.69 -12.01 10.86
C ILE A 100 6.79 -11.27 10.08
N THR A 101 7.63 -11.99 9.34
CA THR A 101 8.72 -11.40 8.56
C THR A 101 8.18 -10.52 7.44
N VAL A 102 7.16 -10.98 6.72
CA VAL A 102 6.50 -10.21 5.65
C VAL A 102 5.71 -9.05 6.24
N GLN A 103 4.99 -9.29 7.35
CA GLN A 103 4.25 -8.24 8.06
C GLN A 103 5.17 -7.09 8.49
N ARG A 104 6.33 -7.40 9.10
CA ARG A 104 7.31 -6.39 9.51
C ARG A 104 7.90 -5.63 8.31
N GLY A 105 8.17 -6.30 7.20
CA GLY A 105 8.64 -5.65 5.98
C GLY A 105 7.61 -4.64 5.44
N ILE A 106 6.33 -5.02 5.38
CA ILE A 106 5.26 -4.12 4.97
C ILE A 106 5.09 -2.97 5.99
N ALA A 107 5.15 -3.26 7.29
CA ALA A 107 5.02 -2.25 8.33
C ALA A 107 6.07 -1.13 8.19
N LYS A 108 7.31 -1.44 7.84
CA LYS A 108 8.34 -0.44 7.57
C LYS A 108 7.94 0.50 6.41
N THR A 109 7.43 -0.06 5.31
CA THR A 109 6.93 0.74 4.19
C THR A 109 5.72 1.60 4.58
N VAL A 110 4.77 1.04 5.35
CA VAL A 110 3.59 1.78 5.82
C VAL A 110 4.00 2.95 6.72
N ASN A 111 5.01 2.76 7.57
CA ASN A 111 5.54 3.80 8.46
C ASN A 111 6.60 4.70 7.81
N LEU A 112 6.79 4.61 6.50
CA LEU A 112 7.75 5.41 5.70
C LEU A 112 9.23 5.25 6.13
N LEU A 113 9.58 4.13 6.75
CA LEU A 113 10.95 3.80 7.10
C LEU A 113 11.74 3.23 5.91
N GLU A 114 11.03 2.73 4.90
CA GLU A 114 11.59 2.20 3.65
C GLU A 114 10.70 2.61 2.47
N ASN A 115 11.25 2.71 1.27
CA ASN A 115 10.47 3.00 0.07
C ASN A 115 9.51 1.86 -0.27
N PRO A 116 8.38 2.17 -0.96
CA PRO A 116 7.45 1.15 -1.43
C PRO A 116 8.14 0.09 -2.27
N GLY A 117 8.09 -1.17 -1.80
CA GLY A 117 8.70 -2.30 -2.47
C GLY A 117 10.11 -2.69 -2.01
N ASP A 118 10.77 -1.87 -1.21
CA ASP A 118 12.13 -2.18 -0.71
C ASP A 118 12.17 -3.47 0.12
N PHE A 119 11.10 -3.78 0.85
CA PHE A 119 10.97 -5.03 1.61
C PHE A 119 11.13 -6.28 0.72
N LEU A 120 10.85 -6.19 -0.59
CA LEU A 120 11.05 -7.30 -1.54
C LEU A 120 12.52 -7.53 -1.89
N LYS A 121 13.44 -6.63 -1.49
CA LYS A 121 14.89 -6.85 -1.62
C LYS A 121 15.37 -7.93 -0.65
N ASP A 122 14.66 -8.14 0.48
CA ASP A 122 14.95 -9.24 1.42
C ASP A 122 14.64 -10.61 0.75
N PRO A 123 15.66 -11.47 0.58
CA PRO A 123 15.48 -12.78 -0.05
C PRO A 123 14.52 -13.69 0.71
N LYS A 124 14.40 -13.55 2.03
CA LYS A 124 13.46 -14.34 2.85
C LYS A 124 12.02 -13.95 2.53
N ILE A 125 11.75 -12.64 2.45
CA ILE A 125 10.42 -12.14 2.09
C ILE A 125 10.08 -12.55 0.66
N ARG A 126 10.98 -12.36 -0.27
CA ARG A 126 10.78 -12.72 -1.68
C ARG A 126 10.48 -14.21 -1.85
N ARG A 127 11.25 -15.09 -1.19
CA ARG A 127 11.01 -16.54 -1.19
C ARG A 127 9.65 -16.88 -0.61
N THR A 128 9.29 -16.27 0.52
CA THR A 128 7.99 -16.49 1.16
C THR A 128 6.85 -16.11 0.23
N VAL A 129 6.86 -14.89 -0.33
CA VAL A 129 5.83 -14.43 -1.27
C VAL A 129 5.73 -15.36 -2.49
N PHE A 130 6.86 -15.82 -3.03
CA PHE A 130 6.88 -16.79 -4.13
C PHE A 130 6.20 -18.11 -3.77
N LEU A 131 6.46 -18.67 -2.59
CA LEU A 131 5.78 -19.89 -2.12
C LEU A 131 4.26 -19.67 -1.99
N TYR A 132 3.83 -18.48 -1.53
CA TYR A 132 2.41 -18.14 -1.49
C TYR A 132 1.81 -17.96 -2.90
N MET A 133 2.57 -17.49 -3.87
CA MET A 133 2.11 -17.49 -5.27
C MET A 133 1.85 -18.90 -5.77
N LEU A 134 2.75 -19.86 -5.48
CA LEU A 134 2.57 -21.28 -5.82
C LEU A 134 1.40 -21.92 -5.08
N ARG A 135 1.08 -21.48 -3.87
CA ARG A 135 -0.10 -21.93 -3.10
C ARG A 135 -1.44 -21.70 -3.84
N GLY A 136 -1.46 -20.70 -4.72
CA GLY A 136 -2.58 -20.37 -5.57
C GLY A 136 -3.55 -19.34 -4.98
N ARG A 137 -4.16 -18.55 -5.88
CA ARG A 137 -4.99 -17.38 -5.53
C ARG A 137 -6.18 -17.73 -4.62
N ARG A 138 -6.91 -18.82 -4.93
CA ARG A 138 -8.12 -19.21 -4.16
C ARG A 138 -7.81 -19.42 -2.67
N LYS A 139 -6.70 -20.10 -2.36
CA LYS A 139 -6.27 -20.34 -0.98
C LYS A 139 -5.82 -19.03 -0.31
N ASN A 140 -5.08 -18.20 -1.03
CA ASN A 140 -4.61 -16.91 -0.51
C ASN A 140 -5.76 -15.92 -0.23
N GLN A 141 -6.76 -15.87 -1.10
CA GLN A 141 -7.96 -15.05 -0.88
C GLN A 141 -8.77 -15.53 0.32
N GLY A 142 -8.84 -16.84 0.58
CA GLY A 142 -9.48 -17.39 1.76
C GLY A 142 -8.88 -16.88 3.08
N VAL A 143 -7.55 -16.67 3.13
CA VAL A 143 -6.86 -16.07 4.29
C VAL A 143 -7.23 -14.59 4.47
N GLN A 144 -7.52 -13.89 3.39
CA GLN A 144 -7.80 -12.45 3.40
C GLN A 144 -9.25 -12.11 3.73
N ARG A 145 -10.17 -13.08 3.70
CA ARG A 145 -11.57 -12.83 4.02
C ARG A 145 -11.72 -12.24 5.42
N PRO A 146 -12.53 -11.19 5.59
CA PRO A 146 -12.87 -10.66 6.90
C PRO A 146 -13.45 -11.78 7.78
N ARG A 147 -13.09 -11.79 9.06
CA ARG A 147 -13.75 -12.64 10.06
C ARG A 147 -14.95 -11.87 10.60
N GLY A 148 -16.02 -11.83 9.87
CA GLY A 148 -17.22 -11.11 10.25
C GLY A 148 -18.40 -11.59 9.41
N LEU A 149 -19.57 -11.09 9.75
CA LEU A 149 -20.79 -11.32 8.98
C LEU A 149 -20.61 -10.80 7.55
N GLU A 150 -21.13 -11.51 6.59
CA GLU A 150 -21.30 -10.97 5.23
C GLU A 150 -22.24 -9.76 5.28
N ARG A 151 -22.19 -8.92 4.23
CA ARG A 151 -22.94 -7.66 4.23
C ARG A 151 -24.42 -7.82 4.53
N ASP A 152 -25.05 -8.79 3.90
CA ASP A 152 -26.49 -9.01 4.03
C ASP A 152 -26.84 -9.51 5.44
N GLU A 153 -26.05 -10.43 5.99
CA GLU A 153 -26.17 -10.87 7.39
C GLU A 153 -25.93 -9.72 8.38
N MET A 154 -24.98 -8.81 8.08
CA MET A 154 -24.74 -7.62 8.90
C MET A 154 -25.93 -6.67 8.88
N LEU A 155 -26.54 -6.45 7.71
CA LEU A 155 -27.72 -5.59 7.57
C LEU A 155 -28.92 -6.17 8.31
N GLU A 156 -29.16 -7.49 8.21
CA GLU A 156 -30.20 -8.19 8.98
C GLU A 156 -29.95 -8.08 10.48
N HIS A 157 -28.69 -8.27 10.90
CA HIS A 157 -28.33 -8.13 12.31
C HIS A 157 -28.58 -6.70 12.83
N ILE A 158 -28.18 -5.68 12.07
CA ILE A 158 -28.44 -4.27 12.44
C ILE A 158 -29.96 -4.00 12.50
N ALA A 159 -30.73 -4.49 11.54
CA ALA A 159 -32.18 -4.33 11.52
C ALA A 159 -32.86 -5.03 12.71
N SER A 160 -32.28 -6.09 13.24
CA SER A 160 -32.78 -6.80 14.41
C SER A 160 -32.51 -6.10 15.76
N LEU A 161 -31.62 -5.09 15.77
CA LEU A 161 -31.24 -4.34 16.98
C LEU A 161 -32.06 -3.05 17.18
N GLY A 162 -32.87 -2.63 16.19
CA GLY A 162 -33.74 -1.46 16.23
C GLY A 162 -35.19 -1.83 16.32
#